data_27819fc326f9cf8abd603b4832784c5d
#
_entry.id   27819fc326f9cf8abd603b4832784c5d
#
_cell.length_a   1.000
_cell.length_b   1.000
_cell.length_c   1.000
_cell.angle_alpha   90.00
_cell.angle_beta   90.00
_cell.angle_gamma   90.00
#
_symmetry.space_group_name_H-M   'P 1'
#
loop_
_entity.id
_entity.type
_entity.pdbx_description
1 polymer ?
#
loop_
_entity_poly.entity_id
_entity_poly.type
_entity_poly.pdbx_seq_one_letter_code
_entity_poly.pdbx_strand_id
1 'polypeptide(L)' 'MAILIDTAIWPWRDWLWCHMISDTSVSELKEFAQKMGIPERGFQGDHFDLPEHMRTIAIQHGAREVSSREILLSLIHI' A
#
# COMPACT_ATOMS: atom_id res chain seq x y z
N MET A 1 2.83 10.01 10.81
CA MET A 1 2.62 8.56 10.70
C MET A 1 1.42 8.31 9.81
N ALA A 2 1.68 7.90 8.60
CA ALA A 2 0.59 7.68 7.64
C ALA A 2 0.86 6.46 6.77
N ILE A 3 -0.22 5.77 6.45
CA ILE A 3 -0.20 4.75 5.42
C ILE A 3 -0.59 5.45 4.13
N LEU A 4 0.22 5.29 3.10
CA LEU A 4 0.03 5.94 1.80
C LEU A 4 -0.29 4.88 0.75
N ILE A 5 -1.20 5.23 -0.15
CA ILE A 5 -1.62 4.31 -1.20
C ILE A 5 -1.78 5.08 -2.52
N ASP A 6 -1.28 4.51 -3.61
CA ASP A 6 -1.36 5.16 -4.92
C ASP A 6 -2.58 4.65 -5.73
N THR A 7 -2.66 5.11 -6.98
CA THR A 7 -3.75 4.70 -7.88
C THR A 7 -3.49 3.29 -8.40
N ALA A 8 -4.55 2.48 -8.51
CA ALA A 8 -4.47 1.13 -9.07
C ALA A 8 -4.43 1.23 -10.59
N ILE A 9 -3.23 1.30 -11.17
CA ILE A 9 -3.03 1.51 -12.61
C ILE A 9 -2.19 0.42 -13.29
N TRP A 10 -1.62 -0.52 -12.55
CA TRP A 10 -0.71 -1.48 -13.14
C TRP A 10 -1.38 -2.86 -13.25
N PRO A 11 -1.56 -3.37 -14.49
CA PRO A 11 -2.30 -4.61 -14.71
C PRO A 11 -1.43 -5.84 -14.46
N TRP A 12 -2.00 -6.83 -13.76
CA TRP A 12 -1.39 -8.13 -13.56
C TRP A 12 -2.46 -9.13 -13.13
N ARG A 13 -2.49 -10.32 -13.75
CA ARG A 13 -3.43 -11.39 -13.42
C ARG A 13 -4.90 -10.92 -13.35
N ASP A 14 -5.35 -10.24 -14.39
CA ASP A 14 -6.73 -9.78 -14.57
C ASP A 14 -7.18 -8.68 -13.57
N TRP A 15 -6.26 -8.13 -12.77
CA TRP A 15 -6.56 -7.07 -11.83
C TRP A 15 -5.68 -5.85 -12.12
N LEU A 16 -6.15 -4.70 -11.64
CA LEU A 16 -5.29 -3.52 -11.52
C LEU A 16 -4.74 -3.49 -10.11
N TRP A 17 -3.49 -3.12 -9.97
CA TRP A 17 -2.76 -3.15 -8.70
C TRP A 17 -2.25 -1.78 -8.31
N CYS A 18 -2.11 -1.57 -7.01
CA CYS A 18 -1.54 -0.36 -6.43
C CYS A 18 -0.50 -0.73 -5.39
N HIS A 19 0.24 0.28 -4.93
CA HIS A 19 1.25 0.14 -3.90
C HIS A 19 0.77 0.79 -2.61
N MET A 20 1.09 0.16 -1.49
CA MET A 20 0.79 0.70 -0.16
C MET A 20 2.06 0.68 0.67
N ILE A 21 2.38 1.81 1.30
CA ILE A 21 3.56 1.96 2.14
C ILE A 21 3.22 2.69 3.44
N SER A 22 4.15 2.64 4.40
CA SER A 22 4.15 3.55 5.54
C SER A 22 5.22 4.61 5.32
N ASP A 23 4.94 5.84 5.70
CA ASP A 23 5.92 6.92 5.69
C ASP A 23 6.87 6.86 6.91
N THR A 24 6.67 5.92 7.81
CA THR A 24 7.40 5.81 9.07
C THR A 24 8.22 4.53 9.15
N SER A 25 7.60 3.36 9.01
CA SER A 25 8.30 2.10 9.19
C SER A 25 7.58 0.93 8.53
N VAL A 26 8.34 -0.13 8.25
CA VAL A 26 7.79 -1.40 7.77
C VAL A 26 6.87 -2.02 8.82
N SER A 27 7.21 -1.88 10.10
CA SER A 27 6.37 -2.41 11.20
C SER A 27 4.98 -1.81 11.17
N GLU A 28 4.87 -0.50 10.99
CA GLU A 28 3.58 0.17 10.89
C GLU A 28 2.77 -0.34 9.70
N LEU A 29 3.44 -0.51 8.57
CA LEU A 29 2.81 -1.02 7.36
C LEU A 29 2.26 -2.43 7.58
N LYS A 30 3.04 -3.31 8.18
CA LYS A 30 2.62 -4.69 8.45
C LYS A 30 1.46 -4.76 9.45
N GLU A 31 1.48 -3.92 10.47
CA GLU A 31 0.38 -3.86 11.42
C GLU A 31 -0.91 -3.40 10.76
N PHE A 32 -0.83 -2.39 9.91
CA PHE A 32 -1.99 -1.89 9.17
C PHE A 32 -2.55 -2.98 8.24
N ALA A 33 -1.68 -3.65 7.51
CA ALA A 33 -2.07 -4.72 6.60
C ALA A 33 -2.74 -5.87 7.37
N GLN A 34 -2.22 -6.23 8.53
CA GLN A 34 -2.79 -7.28 9.37
C GLN A 34 -4.20 -6.92 9.83
N LYS A 35 -4.43 -5.67 10.24
CA LYS A 35 -5.75 -5.21 10.65
C LYS A 35 -6.77 -5.27 9.51
N MET A 36 -6.32 -5.09 8.30
CA MET A 36 -7.16 -5.17 7.11
C MET A 36 -7.39 -6.61 6.64
N GLY A 37 -6.67 -7.58 7.19
CA GLY A 37 -6.72 -8.96 6.73
C GLY A 37 -5.98 -9.19 5.43
N ILE A 38 -5.02 -8.35 5.09
CA ILE A 38 -4.19 -8.52 3.89
C ILE A 38 -3.16 -9.60 4.14
N PRO A 39 -3.05 -10.61 3.24
CA PRO A 39 -2.05 -11.66 3.40
C PRO A 39 -0.63 -11.11 3.35
N GLU A 40 0.23 -11.61 4.23
CA GLU A 40 1.63 -11.19 4.27
C GLU A 40 2.38 -11.50 2.98
N ARG A 41 1.92 -12.46 2.19
CA ARG A 41 2.50 -12.78 0.88
C ARG A 41 2.44 -11.60 -0.10
N GLY A 42 1.61 -10.59 0.16
CA GLY A 42 1.56 -9.37 -0.64
C GLY A 42 2.69 -8.40 -0.33
N PHE A 43 3.47 -8.67 0.70
CA PHE A 43 4.57 -7.81 1.11
C PHE A 43 5.79 -8.01 0.20
N GLN A 44 6.34 -6.90 -0.30
CA GLN A 44 7.44 -6.89 -1.26
C GLN A 44 8.66 -6.13 -0.71
N GLY A 45 9.03 -6.40 0.54
CA GLY A 45 10.24 -5.85 1.15
C GLY A 45 10.08 -4.47 1.81
N ASP A 46 9.41 -3.54 1.17
CA ASP A 46 9.19 -2.20 1.70
C ASP A 46 7.78 -1.67 1.40
N HIS A 47 6.98 -2.43 0.67
CA HIS A 47 5.62 -2.05 0.31
C HIS A 47 4.75 -3.29 0.16
N PHE A 48 3.43 -3.08 0.15
CA PHE A 48 2.47 -4.11 -0.23
C PHE A 48 1.93 -3.81 -1.62
N ASP A 49 1.75 -4.85 -2.42
CA ASP A 49 1.03 -4.78 -3.67
C ASP A 49 -0.41 -5.21 -3.39
N LEU A 50 -1.37 -4.34 -3.69
CA LEU A 50 -2.78 -4.60 -3.46
C LEU A 50 -3.57 -4.56 -4.74
N PRO A 51 -4.48 -5.53 -4.96
CA PRO A 51 -5.43 -5.41 -6.06
C PRO A 51 -6.42 -4.29 -5.77
N GLU A 52 -7.01 -3.76 -6.82
CA GLU A 52 -7.86 -2.56 -6.73
C GLU A 52 -9.02 -2.70 -5.74
N HIS A 53 -9.60 -3.91 -5.59
CA HIS A 53 -10.69 -4.10 -4.64
C HIS A 53 -10.26 -3.97 -3.17
N MET A 54 -8.98 -4.18 -2.87
CA MET A 54 -8.44 -3.98 -1.52
C MET A 54 -8.09 -2.51 -1.26
N ARG A 55 -7.88 -1.73 -2.32
CA ARG A 55 -7.55 -0.31 -2.22
C ARG A 55 -8.64 0.47 -1.49
N THR A 56 -9.90 0.25 -1.86
CA THR A 56 -11.04 0.90 -1.21
C THR A 56 -11.09 0.58 0.28
N ILE A 57 -10.83 -0.67 0.64
CA ILE A 57 -10.80 -1.10 2.04
C ILE A 57 -9.68 -0.38 2.80
N ALA A 58 -8.49 -0.26 2.19
CA ALA A 58 -7.37 0.45 2.80
C ALA A 58 -7.71 1.91 3.09
N ILE A 59 -8.35 2.57 2.13
CA ILE A 59 -8.77 3.97 2.29
C ILE A 59 -9.79 4.10 3.43
N GLN A 60 -10.73 3.16 3.52
CA GLN A 60 -11.71 3.13 4.60
C GLN A 60 -11.05 2.96 5.97
N HIS A 61 -9.90 2.30 6.03
CA HIS A 61 -9.15 2.09 7.26
C HIS A 61 -8.16 3.22 7.56
N GLY A 62 -8.13 4.25 6.73
CA GLY A 62 -7.31 5.44 6.97
C GLY A 62 -6.10 5.63 6.09
N ALA A 63 -5.89 4.79 5.07
CA ALA A 63 -4.82 5.00 4.12
C ALA A 63 -5.08 6.28 3.33
N ARG A 64 -4.03 7.07 3.11
CA ARG A 64 -4.13 8.34 2.39
C ARG A 64 -3.75 8.14 0.93
N GLU A 65 -4.59 8.64 0.04
CA GLU A 65 -4.36 8.56 -1.40
C GLU A 65 -3.27 9.55 -1.81
N VAL A 66 -2.26 9.05 -2.51
CA VAL A 66 -1.16 9.86 -3.02
C VAL A 66 -0.84 9.41 -4.44
N SER A 67 0.02 10.16 -5.13
CA SER A 67 0.49 9.77 -6.46
C SER A 67 1.55 8.67 -6.34
N SER A 68 1.73 7.92 -7.42
CA SER A 68 2.81 6.92 -7.48
C SER A 68 4.17 7.57 -7.28
N ARG A 69 4.33 8.82 -7.71
CA ARG A 69 5.55 9.58 -7.50
C ARG A 69 5.82 9.82 -6.03
N GLU A 70 4.79 10.16 -5.24
CA GLU A 70 4.94 10.35 -3.81
C GLU A 70 5.34 9.04 -3.11
N ILE A 71 4.77 7.93 -3.53
CA ILE A 71 5.17 6.60 -3.02
C ILE A 71 6.67 6.39 -3.24
N LEU A 72 7.15 6.61 -4.47
CA LEU A 72 8.55 6.41 -4.80
C LEU A 72 9.47 7.30 -3.97
N LEU A 73 9.11 8.58 -3.83
CA LEU A 73 9.90 9.54 -3.05
C LEU A 73 9.93 9.16 -1.56
N SER A 74 8.84 8.67 -1.01
CA SER A 74 8.77 8.23 0.37
C SER A 74 9.65 7.02 0.62
N LEU A 75 9.70 6.07 -0.31
CA LEU A 75 10.55 4.88 -0.20
C LEU A 75 12.03 5.22 -0.15
N ILE A 76 12.47 6.28 -0.82
CA ILE A 76 13.86 6.72 -0.83
C ILE A 76 14.29 7.22 0.56
N HIS A 77 13.35 7.70 1.37
CA HIS A 77 13.62 8.31 2.67
C HIS A 77 13.33 7.40 3.88
N ILE A 78 12.90 6.19 3.65
CA ILE A 78 12.60 5.23 4.73
C ILE A 78 13.84 4.44 5.14
#